data_51c0494ff8274ebf7eea4be260089e94
#
_entry.id   51c0494ff8274ebf7eea4be260089e94
#
_cell.length_a   1.000
_cell.length_b   1.000
_cell.length_c   1.000
_cell.angle_alpha   90.00
_cell.angle_beta   90.00
_cell.angle_gamma   90.00
#
_symmetry.space_group_name_H-M   'P 1'
#
loop_
_entity.id
_entity.type
_entity.pdbx_description
1 polymer ?
#
loop_
_entity_poly.entity_id
_entity_poly.type
_entity_poly.pdbx_seq_one_letter_code
_entity_poly.pdbx_strand_id
1 'polypeptide(L)'
;NKLAPGQLVNHFPGSYGIGRKDYLWKNLARMQRQFGAAYDFVAKSYLLPRDREYLERDWCDGDVFIVKPPAQAEGRGIRLINKLEQAPKGSTAALVQKYLGEPYLINNKKFDMRIYIGVTSFDPLRCYMFEEGLSRFATSDYKHVTNSNRKDRYMHLTNYSVNKKSS
;
A
#
# COMPACT_ATOMS: atom_id res chain seq x y z
N ASN A 1 -8.93 3.55 26.14
CA ASN A 1 -8.60 4.55 27.18
C ASN A 1 -9.64 5.67 27.08
N LYS A 2 -10.19 6.08 28.22
CA LYS A 2 -11.05 7.27 28.27
C LYS A 2 -10.17 8.51 28.24
N LEU A 3 -10.56 9.50 27.45
CA LEU A 3 -9.89 10.81 27.43
C LEU A 3 -10.16 11.55 28.75
N ALA A 4 -9.14 12.20 29.29
CA ALA A 4 -9.32 13.12 30.40
C ALA A 4 -9.94 14.44 29.91
N PRO A 5 -10.65 15.19 30.80
CA PRO A 5 -11.15 16.52 30.44
C PRO A 5 -10.02 17.41 29.90
N GLY A 6 -10.26 18.07 28.77
CA GLY A 6 -9.28 18.93 28.09
C GLY A 6 -8.19 18.21 27.29
N GLN A 7 -8.14 16.88 27.28
CA GLN A 7 -7.20 16.12 26.46
C GLN A 7 -7.62 16.15 24.99
N LEU A 8 -6.66 16.47 24.12
CA LEU A 8 -6.85 16.46 22.65
C LEU A 8 -6.22 15.23 22.05
N VAL A 9 -6.82 14.72 20.98
CA VAL A 9 -6.27 13.64 20.13
C VAL A 9 -6.22 14.12 18.68
N ASN A 10 -5.25 13.63 17.95
CA ASN A 10 -4.98 14.02 16.56
C ASN A 10 -5.66 13.11 15.51
N HIS A 11 -6.66 12.35 15.89
CA HIS A 11 -7.42 11.51 14.96
C HIS A 11 -8.85 11.29 15.44
N PHE A 12 -9.75 11.11 14.49
CA PHE A 12 -11.14 10.76 14.79
C PHE A 12 -11.31 9.27 15.10
N PRO A 13 -12.34 8.90 15.86
CA PRO A 13 -12.74 7.50 16.00
C PRO A 13 -12.93 6.84 14.63
N GLY A 14 -12.46 5.59 14.47
CA GLY A 14 -12.61 4.86 13.21
C GLY A 14 -11.58 5.19 12.12
N SER A 15 -10.61 6.07 12.37
CA SER A 15 -9.55 6.43 11.41
C SER A 15 -8.75 5.23 10.86
N TYR A 16 -8.77 4.10 11.57
CA TYR A 16 -8.20 2.82 11.08
C TYR A 16 -8.87 2.35 9.77
N GLY A 17 -10.08 2.82 9.46
CA GLY A 17 -10.78 2.51 8.21
C GLY A 17 -10.03 2.96 6.95
N ILE A 18 -9.17 3.97 7.07
CA ILE A 18 -8.26 4.43 6.02
C ILE A 18 -6.78 4.24 6.39
N GLY A 19 -6.46 4.13 7.68
CA GLY A 19 -5.08 4.00 8.16
C GLY A 19 -4.51 2.59 8.07
N ARG A 20 -5.34 1.54 8.10
CA ARG A 20 -4.91 0.15 7.94
C ARG A 20 -5.18 -0.33 6.52
N LYS A 21 -4.18 -0.99 5.92
CA LYS A 21 -4.22 -1.43 4.51
C LYS A 21 -5.40 -2.36 4.18
N ASP A 22 -5.74 -3.27 5.10
CA ASP A 22 -6.83 -4.22 4.94
C ASP A 22 -8.22 -3.54 5.00
N TYR A 23 -8.41 -2.61 5.92
CA TYR A 23 -9.65 -1.84 6.02
C TYR A 23 -9.80 -0.84 4.87
N LEU A 24 -8.69 -0.16 4.51
CA LEU A 24 -8.68 0.74 3.37
C LEU A 24 -9.12 0.00 2.09
N TRP A 25 -8.52 -1.18 1.81
CA TRP A 25 -8.92 -1.96 0.64
C TRP A 25 -10.39 -2.41 0.70
N LYS A 26 -10.87 -2.90 1.85
CA LYS A 26 -12.29 -3.26 2.02
C LYS A 26 -13.22 -2.11 1.67
N ASN A 27 -12.91 -0.90 2.17
CA ASN A 27 -13.70 0.28 1.92
C ASN A 27 -13.64 0.70 0.45
N LEU A 28 -12.45 0.75 -0.15
CA LEU A 28 -12.29 1.08 -1.57
C LEU A 28 -12.98 0.07 -2.49
N ALA A 29 -12.83 -1.23 -2.23
CA ALA A 29 -13.50 -2.26 -3.01
C ALA A 29 -15.04 -2.18 -2.93
N ARG A 30 -15.58 -1.77 -1.77
CA ARG A 30 -17.01 -1.47 -1.63
C ARG A 30 -17.42 -0.26 -2.46
N MET A 31 -16.63 0.81 -2.41
CA MET A 31 -16.89 2.04 -3.17
C MET A 31 -16.76 1.80 -4.67
N GLN A 32 -15.78 1.02 -5.13
CA GLN A 32 -15.66 0.62 -6.54
C GLN A 32 -16.91 -0.14 -7.05
N ARG A 33 -17.47 -1.05 -6.24
CA ARG A 33 -18.71 -1.74 -6.62
C ARG A 33 -19.92 -0.81 -6.72
N GLN A 34 -19.96 0.24 -5.90
CA GLN A 34 -21.08 1.17 -5.85
C GLN A 34 -20.96 2.32 -6.86
N PHE A 35 -19.77 2.82 -7.10
CA PHE A 35 -19.52 4.05 -7.87
C PHE A 35 -18.58 3.83 -9.08
N GLY A 36 -18.16 2.59 -9.36
CA GLY A 36 -17.38 2.24 -10.54
C GLY A 36 -16.07 3.01 -10.65
N ALA A 37 -15.85 3.61 -11.83
CA ALA A 37 -14.61 4.25 -12.22
C ALA A 37 -14.15 5.41 -11.31
N ALA A 38 -15.07 6.06 -10.59
CA ALA A 38 -14.71 7.11 -9.62
C ALA A 38 -13.78 6.63 -8.50
N TYR A 39 -13.74 5.32 -8.24
CA TYR A 39 -12.88 4.69 -7.23
C TYR A 39 -11.84 3.73 -7.82
N ASP A 40 -11.60 3.76 -9.13
CA ASP A 40 -10.62 2.91 -9.83
C ASP A 40 -9.23 3.57 -9.91
N PHE A 41 -8.77 4.13 -8.81
CA PHE A 41 -7.45 4.75 -8.68
C PHE A 41 -6.46 3.91 -7.85
N VAL A 42 -6.86 2.69 -7.46
CA VAL A 42 -6.05 1.80 -6.63
C VAL A 42 -5.83 0.48 -7.36
N ALA A 43 -4.60 0.00 -7.38
CA ALA A 43 -4.26 -1.28 -8.00
C ALA A 43 -5.07 -2.43 -7.37
N LYS A 44 -5.54 -3.35 -8.23
CA LYS A 44 -6.33 -4.53 -7.85
C LYS A 44 -5.66 -5.27 -6.71
N SER A 45 -6.41 -5.58 -5.69
CA SER A 45 -5.90 -6.16 -4.45
C SER A 45 -6.81 -7.26 -3.92
N TYR A 46 -6.22 -8.15 -3.12
CA TYR A 46 -6.89 -9.31 -2.53
C TYR A 46 -6.49 -9.43 -1.07
N LEU A 47 -7.46 -9.69 -0.20
CA LEU A 47 -7.24 -9.92 1.23
C LEU A 47 -7.21 -11.41 1.53
N LEU A 48 -6.04 -11.96 1.75
CA LEU A 48 -5.90 -13.36 2.13
C LEU A 48 -6.16 -13.55 3.63
N PRO A 49 -6.77 -14.70 4.02
CA PRO A 49 -7.13 -15.84 3.18
C PRO A 49 -8.46 -15.66 2.42
N ARG A 50 -9.29 -14.67 2.76
CA ARG A 50 -10.69 -14.50 2.28
C ARG A 50 -10.81 -14.50 0.75
N ASP A 51 -9.92 -13.78 0.07
CA ASP A 51 -10.01 -13.55 -1.37
C ASP A 51 -9.11 -14.51 -2.17
N ARG A 52 -8.77 -15.69 -1.59
CA ARG A 52 -7.86 -16.65 -2.21
C ARG A 52 -8.34 -17.14 -3.57
N GLU A 53 -9.58 -17.56 -3.66
CA GLU A 53 -10.18 -18.07 -4.91
C GLU A 53 -10.20 -17.00 -6.01
N TYR A 54 -10.46 -15.74 -5.65
CA TYR A 54 -10.41 -14.62 -6.59
C TYR A 54 -9.00 -14.36 -7.10
N LEU A 55 -7.99 -14.42 -6.23
CA LEU A 55 -6.59 -14.28 -6.62
C LEU A 55 -6.17 -15.40 -7.58
N GLU A 56 -6.56 -16.64 -7.29
CA GLU A 56 -6.25 -17.80 -8.13
C GLU A 56 -6.91 -17.72 -9.51
N ARG A 57 -8.18 -17.36 -9.55
CA ARG A 57 -8.93 -17.16 -10.81
C ARG A 57 -8.35 -16.04 -11.68
N ASP A 58 -7.95 -14.96 -11.04
CA ASP A 58 -7.53 -13.74 -11.73
C ASP A 58 -6.01 -13.69 -12.00
N TRP A 59 -5.26 -14.72 -11.59
CA TRP A 59 -3.83 -14.83 -11.82
C TRP A 59 -3.52 -15.15 -13.28
N CYS A 60 -2.62 -14.37 -13.88
CA CYS A 60 -2.11 -14.63 -15.22
C CYS A 60 -0.58 -14.84 -15.18
N ASP A 61 -0.08 -15.64 -16.13
CA ASP A 61 1.37 -15.83 -16.30
C ASP A 61 2.05 -14.49 -16.61
N GLY A 62 3.18 -14.25 -15.96
CA GLY A 62 3.88 -12.97 -16.05
C GLY A 62 3.43 -11.93 -15.03
N ASP A 63 2.37 -12.20 -14.27
CA ASP A 63 1.91 -11.29 -13.23
C ASP A 63 2.91 -11.14 -12.10
N VAL A 64 3.04 -9.91 -11.63
CA VAL A 64 3.80 -9.59 -10.41
C VAL A 64 2.85 -8.95 -9.40
N PHE A 65 2.88 -9.47 -8.18
CA PHE A 65 2.14 -8.91 -7.06
C PHE A 65 3.07 -8.52 -5.91
N ILE A 66 2.65 -7.53 -5.14
CA ILE A 66 3.30 -7.13 -3.90
C ILE A 66 2.47 -7.64 -2.72
N VAL A 67 3.10 -8.40 -1.84
CA VAL A 67 2.50 -8.92 -0.61
C VAL A 67 2.83 -7.97 0.54
N LYS A 68 1.81 -7.53 1.25
CA LYS A 68 1.92 -6.56 2.35
C LYS A 68 1.23 -7.11 3.60
N PRO A 69 1.91 -7.26 4.74
CA PRO A 69 1.24 -7.55 6.01
C PRO A 69 0.25 -6.43 6.38
N PRO A 70 -0.96 -6.75 6.89
CA PRO A 70 -2.03 -5.75 7.08
C PRO A 70 -1.66 -4.66 8.08
N ALA A 71 -1.02 -5.03 9.19
CA ALA A 71 -0.79 -4.14 10.33
C ALA A 71 0.68 -3.73 10.51
N GLN A 72 1.59 -4.07 9.57
CA GLN A 72 2.99 -3.67 9.66
C GLN A 72 3.27 -2.39 8.88
N ALA A 73 4.20 -1.59 9.40
CA ALA A 73 4.70 -0.35 8.81
C ALA A 73 6.16 -0.52 8.32
N GLU A 74 6.74 0.56 7.77
CA GLU A 74 8.17 0.68 7.45
C GLU A 74 8.70 -0.35 6.44
N GLY A 75 7.85 -0.89 5.58
CA GLY A 75 8.26 -1.90 4.60
C GLY A 75 8.57 -3.28 5.18
N ARG A 76 8.26 -3.52 6.46
CA ARG A 76 8.48 -4.83 7.08
C ARG A 76 7.58 -5.89 6.45
N GLY A 77 8.16 -7.06 6.13
CA GLY A 77 7.43 -8.19 5.55
C GLY A 77 6.87 -7.96 4.14
N ILE A 78 7.16 -6.82 3.51
CA ILE A 78 6.79 -6.57 2.11
C ILE A 78 7.72 -7.36 1.20
N ARG A 79 7.13 -8.05 0.21
CA ARG A 79 7.87 -8.79 -0.82
C ARG A 79 7.10 -8.86 -2.12
N LEU A 80 7.82 -8.97 -3.24
CA LEU A 80 7.22 -9.26 -4.54
C LEU A 80 7.13 -10.77 -4.77
N ILE A 81 6.05 -11.19 -5.42
CA ILE A 81 5.81 -12.54 -5.89
C ILE A 81 5.45 -12.50 -7.38
N ASN A 82 5.90 -13.50 -8.12
CA ASN A 82 5.60 -13.68 -9.54
C ASN A 82 5.15 -15.11 -9.86
N LYS A 83 4.82 -15.87 -8.84
CA LYS A 83 4.19 -17.19 -8.93
C LYS A 83 3.14 -17.30 -7.84
N LEU A 84 2.00 -17.90 -8.16
CA LEU A 84 0.87 -18.04 -7.25
C LEU A 84 1.23 -18.82 -5.98
N GLU A 85 2.09 -19.84 -6.09
CA GLU A 85 2.51 -20.68 -4.97
C GLU A 85 3.29 -19.91 -3.90
N GLN A 86 3.84 -18.73 -4.26
CA GLN A 86 4.54 -17.83 -3.34
C GLN A 86 3.59 -16.97 -2.50
N ALA A 87 2.30 -16.94 -2.85
CA ALA A 87 1.30 -16.23 -2.05
C ALA A 87 1.15 -16.87 -0.67
N PRO A 88 0.88 -16.09 0.38
CA PRO A 88 0.64 -16.61 1.73
C PRO A 88 -0.41 -17.70 1.74
N LYS A 89 -0.16 -18.80 2.47
CA LYS A 89 -1.04 -19.97 2.58
C LYS A 89 -1.74 -20.04 3.93
N GLY A 90 -2.74 -20.88 4.02
CA GLY A 90 -3.49 -21.13 5.23
C GLY A 90 -4.18 -19.87 5.76
N SER A 91 -4.16 -19.67 7.06
CA SER A 91 -4.79 -18.55 7.78
C SER A 91 -3.96 -17.25 7.77
N THR A 92 -2.81 -17.22 7.07
CA THR A 92 -1.92 -16.05 7.08
C THR A 92 -2.59 -14.84 6.43
N ALA A 93 -2.85 -13.81 7.24
CA ALA A 93 -3.44 -12.57 6.76
C ALA A 93 -2.43 -11.73 5.95
N ALA A 94 -2.81 -11.34 4.75
CA ALA A 94 -2.01 -10.48 3.89
C ALA A 94 -2.88 -9.71 2.89
N LEU A 95 -2.44 -8.51 2.51
CA LEU A 95 -2.89 -7.82 1.32
C LEU A 95 -1.97 -8.19 0.16
N VAL A 96 -2.50 -8.82 -0.87
CA VAL A 96 -1.81 -9.13 -2.13
C VAL A 96 -2.33 -8.15 -3.18
N GLN A 97 -1.46 -7.31 -3.72
CA GLN A 97 -1.84 -6.22 -4.63
C GLN A 97 -1.05 -6.33 -5.92
N LYS A 98 -1.71 -6.08 -7.06
CA LYS A 98 -1.03 -6.01 -8.37
C LYS A 98 0.11 -5.01 -8.27
N TYR A 99 1.31 -5.42 -8.64
CA TYR A 99 2.48 -4.56 -8.63
C TYR A 99 2.47 -3.65 -9.85
N LEU A 100 2.67 -2.36 -9.63
CA LEU A 100 2.83 -1.39 -10.70
C LEU A 100 4.30 -1.43 -11.15
N GLY A 101 4.56 -2.25 -12.18
CA GLY A 101 5.91 -2.57 -12.65
C GLY A 101 6.55 -1.49 -13.51
N GLU A 102 5.77 -0.51 -13.98
CA GLU A 102 6.23 0.59 -14.83
C GLU A 102 5.94 1.94 -14.16
N PRO A 103 6.62 2.25 -13.05
CA PRO A 103 6.43 3.53 -12.37
C PRO A 103 7.08 4.66 -13.18
N TYR A 104 6.55 5.88 -13.02
CA TYR A 104 7.29 7.07 -13.43
C TYR A 104 8.59 7.18 -12.62
N LEU A 105 9.71 7.47 -13.29
CA LEU A 105 11.04 7.51 -12.68
C LEU A 105 11.62 8.92 -12.74
N ILE A 106 12.36 9.30 -11.69
CA ILE A 106 13.23 10.49 -11.69
C ILE A 106 14.67 10.00 -11.51
N ASN A 107 15.55 10.36 -12.42
CA ASN A 107 16.96 9.92 -12.43
C ASN A 107 17.08 8.38 -12.31
N ASN A 108 16.28 7.66 -13.08
CA ASN A 108 16.19 6.19 -13.09
C ASN A 108 15.76 5.56 -11.75
N LYS A 109 15.29 6.35 -10.80
CA LYS A 109 14.89 5.86 -9.47
C LYS A 109 13.38 5.91 -9.30
N LYS A 110 12.85 4.85 -8.71
CA LYS A 110 11.48 4.84 -8.22
C LYS A 110 11.34 5.78 -7.03
N PHE A 111 10.23 6.52 -6.98
CA PHE A 111 9.94 7.40 -5.86
C PHE A 111 8.46 7.32 -5.46
N ASP A 112 8.15 7.84 -4.31
CA ASP A 112 6.80 8.17 -3.88
C ASP A 112 6.75 9.55 -3.22
N MET A 113 5.54 10.09 -3.13
CA MET A 113 5.29 11.36 -2.44
C MET A 113 4.54 11.10 -1.14
N ARG A 114 5.01 11.71 -0.06
CA ARG A 114 4.29 11.79 1.20
C ARG A 114 3.59 13.15 1.25
N ILE A 115 2.29 13.12 1.11
CA ILE A 115 1.42 14.31 1.18
C ILE A 115 0.72 14.30 2.55
N TYR A 116 0.58 15.48 3.15
CA TYR A 116 -0.07 15.67 4.44
C TYR A 116 -1.44 16.31 4.23
N ILE A 117 -2.47 15.67 4.76
CA ILE A 117 -3.84 16.15 4.70
C ILE A 117 -4.41 16.20 6.12
N GLY A 118 -4.79 17.41 6.56
CA GLY A 118 -5.51 17.61 7.80
C GLY A 118 -7.01 17.48 7.56
N VAL A 119 -7.69 16.61 8.31
CA VAL A 119 -9.15 16.50 8.32
C VAL A 119 -9.65 17.07 9.61
N THR A 120 -10.42 18.16 9.56
CA THR A 120 -10.91 18.86 10.75
C THR A 120 -12.38 18.57 11.05
N SER A 121 -13.14 18.06 10.07
CA SER A 121 -14.53 17.65 10.24
C SER A 121 -14.88 16.58 9.20
N PHE A 122 -15.79 15.67 9.54
CA PHE A 122 -16.40 14.72 8.60
C PHE A 122 -17.78 15.18 8.11
N ASP A 123 -18.49 15.95 8.90
CA ASP A 123 -19.80 16.48 8.55
C ASP A 123 -19.92 17.95 8.98
N PRO A 124 -19.92 18.90 8.02
CA PRO A 124 -19.48 18.71 6.63
C PRO A 124 -18.01 18.31 6.53
N LEU A 125 -17.65 17.56 5.50
CA LEU A 125 -16.24 17.16 5.28
C LEU A 125 -15.37 18.39 5.02
N ARG A 126 -14.31 18.54 5.83
CA ARG A 126 -13.32 19.61 5.68
C ARG A 126 -11.91 19.01 5.67
N CYS A 127 -11.25 19.12 4.54
CA CYS A 127 -9.90 18.63 4.32
C CYS A 127 -8.99 19.78 3.86
N TYR A 128 -7.81 19.84 4.43
CA TYR A 128 -6.78 20.81 4.09
C TYR A 128 -5.53 20.06 3.67
N MET A 129 -5.04 20.33 2.48
CA MET A 129 -3.77 19.79 2.00
C MET A 129 -2.65 20.77 2.38
N PHE A 130 -1.61 20.26 3.03
CA PHE A 130 -0.42 21.05 3.33
C PHE A 130 0.40 21.21 2.04
N GLU A 131 0.95 22.39 1.81
CA GLU A 131 1.66 22.72 0.58
C GLU A 131 2.96 21.94 0.41
N GLU A 132 3.65 21.69 1.52
CA GLU A 132 4.90 20.93 1.54
C GLU A 132 4.65 19.44 1.75
N GLY A 133 5.59 18.62 1.23
CA GLY A 133 5.58 17.17 1.38
C GLY A 133 6.99 16.60 1.33
N LEU A 134 7.07 15.29 1.27
CA LEU A 134 8.36 14.59 1.17
C LEU A 134 8.36 13.69 -0.07
N SER A 135 9.38 13.83 -0.92
CA SER A 135 9.69 12.84 -1.95
C SER A 135 10.67 11.82 -1.40
N ARG A 136 10.31 10.54 -1.52
CA ARG A 136 11.14 9.43 -1.03
C ARG A 136 11.59 8.60 -2.21
N PHE A 137 12.89 8.43 -2.35
CA PHE A 137 13.49 7.70 -3.47
C PHE A 137 13.97 6.31 -3.03
N ALA A 138 13.86 5.36 -3.95
CA ALA A 138 14.63 4.12 -3.90
C ALA A 138 16.12 4.45 -4.10
N THR A 139 17.02 3.71 -3.44
CA THR A 139 18.46 3.96 -3.56
C THR A 139 19.07 3.28 -4.78
N SER A 140 18.53 2.11 -5.19
CA SER A 140 18.93 1.42 -6.41
C SER A 140 18.14 1.95 -7.63
N ASP A 141 18.78 1.93 -8.80
CA ASP A 141 18.13 2.24 -10.07
C ASP A 141 17.04 1.21 -10.38
N TYR A 142 15.91 1.71 -10.84
CA TYR A 142 14.79 0.86 -11.17
C TYR A 142 15.00 0.13 -12.49
N LYS A 143 14.72 -1.15 -12.49
CA LYS A 143 14.72 -2.00 -13.70
C LYS A 143 13.43 -2.80 -13.74
N HIS A 144 13.02 -3.20 -14.92
CA HIS A 144 11.88 -4.09 -15.08
C HIS A 144 12.01 -5.32 -14.16
N VAL A 145 10.88 -5.76 -13.57
CA VAL A 145 10.89 -6.83 -12.56
C VAL A 145 11.24 -8.17 -13.21
N THR A 146 12.24 -8.84 -12.65
CA THR A 146 12.70 -10.17 -13.06
C THR A 146 12.83 -11.10 -11.86
N ASN A 147 13.06 -12.38 -12.09
CA ASN A 147 13.33 -13.33 -11.00
C ASN A 147 14.58 -12.97 -10.19
N SER A 148 15.58 -12.37 -10.83
CA SER A 148 16.85 -12.01 -10.17
C SER A 148 16.71 -10.78 -9.29
N ASN A 149 15.95 -9.75 -9.73
CA ASN A 149 15.88 -8.47 -9.03
C ASN A 149 14.62 -8.28 -8.13
N ARG A 150 13.60 -9.16 -8.21
CA ARG A 150 12.37 -9.01 -7.41
C ARG A 150 12.57 -9.00 -5.89
N LYS A 151 13.72 -9.45 -5.41
CA LYS A 151 14.10 -9.42 -3.99
C LYS A 151 14.85 -8.15 -3.60
N ASP A 152 15.24 -7.32 -4.56
CA ASP A 152 15.95 -6.07 -4.28
C ASP A 152 14.99 -5.04 -3.68
N ARG A 153 15.03 -4.94 -2.36
CA ARG A 153 14.18 -4.01 -1.61
C ARG A 153 14.56 -2.55 -1.85
N TYR A 154 15.81 -2.28 -2.18
CA TYR A 154 16.33 -0.94 -2.43
C TYR A 154 15.89 -0.36 -3.78
N MET A 155 15.49 -1.24 -4.70
CA MET A 155 14.90 -0.87 -5.97
C MET A 155 13.37 -0.73 -5.91
N HIS A 156 12.69 -1.62 -5.15
CA HIS A 156 11.24 -1.71 -5.18
C HIS A 156 10.53 -0.88 -4.12
N LEU A 157 11.18 -0.61 -2.97
CA LEU A 157 10.58 0.07 -1.83
C LEU A 157 11.24 1.44 -1.62
N THR A 158 10.40 2.46 -1.46
CA THR A 158 10.81 3.85 -1.24
C THR A 158 10.80 4.24 0.25
N ASN A 159 10.50 3.28 1.15
CA ASN A 159 10.46 3.54 2.58
C ASN A 159 11.82 4.02 3.10
N TYR A 160 11.86 5.14 3.81
CA TYR A 160 13.09 5.66 4.43
C TYR A 160 13.78 4.63 5.32
N SER A 161 13.01 3.90 6.14
CA SER A 161 13.53 2.84 7.03
C SER A 161 14.21 1.67 6.30
N VAL A 162 13.88 1.44 5.04
CA VAL A 162 14.58 0.48 4.16
C VAL A 162 15.82 1.12 3.59
N ASN A 163 15.67 2.27 2.94
CA ASN A 163 16.72 2.89 2.14
C ASN A 163 17.87 3.50 2.96
N LYS A 164 17.64 3.94 4.19
CA LYS A 164 18.71 4.40 5.10
C LYS A 164 19.75 3.33 5.47
N LYS A 165 19.47 2.05 5.13
CA LYS A 165 20.39 0.92 5.37
C LYS A 165 21.17 0.52 4.12
N SER A 166 20.94 1.21 3.00
CA SER A 166 21.70 1.04 1.78
C SER A 166 22.96 1.89 1.93
N SER A 167 24.02 1.29 2.39
CA SER A 167 25.38 1.85 2.38
C SER A 167 26.09 1.45 1.11
#